data_32fc30d2a6a838a4c5db3a85f92078a1
#
_entry.id   32fc30d2a6a838a4c5db3a85f92078a1
#
_cell.length_a   1.000
_cell.length_b   1.000
_cell.length_c   1.000
_cell.angle_alpha   90.00
_cell.angle_beta   90.00
_cell.angle_gamma   90.00
#
_symmetry.space_group_name_H-M   'P 1'
#
loop_
_entity.id
_entity.type
_entity.pdbx_description
1 polymer ?
#
loop_
_entity_poly.entity_id
_entity_poly.type
_entity_poly.pdbx_seq_one_letter_code
_entity_poly.pdbx_strand_id
1 'polypeptide(L)' 'MTKQDFEFVAALISAVRDVTERNMLATLAAAKYEKDYPRFKTDVFMRACEVDLFHGV' A
#
# COMPACT_ATOMS: atom_id res chain seq x y z
N MET A 1 4.41 3.18 14.31
CA MET A 1 3.14 3.58 13.65
C MET A 1 2.00 2.70 14.10
N THR A 2 0.82 3.25 14.17
CA THR A 2 -0.38 2.50 14.48
C THR A 2 -1.06 2.01 13.21
N LYS A 3 -2.06 1.15 13.37
CA LYS A 3 -2.89 0.70 12.27
C LYS A 3 -3.52 1.88 11.53
N GLN A 4 -3.94 2.91 12.27
CA GLN A 4 -4.54 4.10 11.67
C GLN A 4 -3.56 4.85 10.77
N ASP A 5 -2.29 4.88 11.14
CA ASP A 5 -1.26 5.53 10.32
C ASP A 5 -1.10 4.81 8.99
N PHE A 6 -1.09 3.49 8.99
CA PHE A 6 -1.02 2.72 7.75
C PHE A 6 -2.25 2.96 6.90
N GLU A 7 -3.42 2.99 7.51
CA GLU A 7 -4.67 3.24 6.80
C GLU A 7 -4.70 4.64 6.19
N PHE A 8 -4.17 5.63 6.91
CA PHE A 8 -4.11 7.00 6.40
C PHE A 8 -3.22 7.07 5.15
N VAL A 9 -2.04 6.48 5.21
CA VAL A 9 -1.11 6.47 4.08
C VAL A 9 -1.73 5.72 2.90
N ALA A 10 -2.38 4.59 3.16
CA ALA A 10 -3.05 3.83 2.11
C ALA A 10 -4.15 4.63 1.45
N ALA A 11 -4.91 5.39 2.24
CA ALA A 11 -5.97 6.25 1.70
C ALA A 11 -5.41 7.33 0.78
N LEU A 12 -4.28 7.94 1.16
CA LEU A 12 -3.62 8.93 0.31
C LEU A 12 -3.18 8.32 -1.01
N ILE A 13 -2.60 7.12 -0.95
CA ILE A 13 -2.14 6.42 -2.14
C ILE A 13 -3.33 6.04 -3.04
N SER A 14 -4.43 5.59 -2.44
CA SER A 14 -5.61 5.20 -3.21
C SER A 14 -6.22 6.38 -3.97
N ALA A 15 -5.95 7.61 -3.52
CA ALA A 15 -6.43 8.81 -4.20
C ALA A 15 -5.64 9.16 -5.47
N VAL A 16 -4.48 8.53 -5.67
CA VAL A 16 -3.68 8.74 -6.87
C VAL A 16 -4.40 8.09 -8.05
N ARG A 17 -4.68 8.90 -9.08
CA ARG A 17 -5.47 8.42 -10.23
C ARG A 17 -4.68 7.56 -11.21
N ASP A 18 -3.40 7.86 -11.38
CA ASP A 18 -2.56 7.08 -12.28
C ASP A 18 -2.24 5.74 -11.66
N VAL A 19 -2.67 4.65 -12.34
CA VAL A 19 -2.50 3.29 -11.82
C VAL A 19 -1.03 2.94 -11.62
N THR A 20 -0.19 3.35 -12.56
CA THR A 20 1.25 3.06 -12.47
C THR A 20 1.87 3.76 -11.28
N GLU A 21 1.57 5.05 -11.10
CA GLU A 21 2.10 5.80 -9.96
C GLU A 21 1.56 5.27 -8.65
N ARG A 22 0.28 4.93 -8.62
CA ARG A 22 -0.33 4.37 -7.41
C ARG A 22 0.35 3.06 -7.02
N ASN A 23 0.60 2.19 -7.99
CA ASN A 23 1.28 0.93 -7.73
C ASN A 23 2.70 1.14 -7.25
N MET A 24 3.42 2.08 -7.85
CA MET A 24 4.78 2.42 -7.44
C MET A 24 4.80 2.94 -6.00
N LEU A 25 3.94 3.88 -5.68
CA LEU A 25 3.89 4.45 -4.33
C LEU A 25 3.53 3.40 -3.30
N ALA A 26 2.55 2.56 -3.60
CA ALA A 26 2.14 1.49 -2.70
C ALA A 26 3.28 0.50 -2.47
N THR A 27 3.99 0.14 -3.54
CA THR A 27 5.10 -0.81 -3.44
C THR A 27 6.25 -0.24 -2.61
N LEU A 28 6.60 1.03 -2.84
CA LEU A 28 7.66 1.67 -2.08
C LEU A 28 7.30 1.80 -0.60
N ALA A 29 6.07 2.21 -0.32
CA ALA A 29 5.61 2.33 1.06
C ALA A 29 5.58 0.98 1.75
N ALA A 30 5.07 -0.05 1.06
CA ALA A 30 5.01 -1.40 1.61
C ALA A 30 6.40 -1.95 1.91
N ALA A 31 7.35 -1.74 1.01
CA ALA A 31 8.73 -2.20 1.22
C ALA A 31 9.34 -1.54 2.45
N LYS A 32 9.11 -0.24 2.63
CA LYS A 32 9.59 0.49 3.78
C LYS A 32 9.00 -0.05 5.08
N TYR A 33 7.70 -0.28 5.08
CA TYR A 33 6.99 -0.78 6.26
C TYR A 33 7.40 -2.20 6.60
N GLU A 34 7.58 -3.06 5.60
CA GLU A 34 8.05 -4.42 5.84
C GLU A 34 9.40 -4.44 6.52
N LYS A 35 10.28 -3.52 6.13
CA LYS A 35 11.61 -3.42 6.72
C LYS A 35 11.54 -2.96 8.17
N ASP A 36 10.70 -1.96 8.46
CA ASP A 36 10.65 -1.31 9.77
C ASP A 36 9.72 -2.02 10.75
N TYR A 37 8.72 -2.75 10.25
CA TYR A 37 7.68 -3.37 11.08
C TYR A 37 7.51 -4.82 10.69
N PRO A 38 8.10 -5.77 11.46
CA PRO A 38 8.10 -7.19 11.09
C PRO A 38 6.72 -7.82 10.94
N ARG A 39 5.71 -7.25 11.60
CA ARG A 39 4.34 -7.78 11.53
C ARG A 39 3.47 -7.08 10.50
N PHE A 40 4.06 -6.23 9.70
CA PHE A 40 3.32 -5.52 8.67
C PHE A 40 2.74 -6.50 7.65
N LYS A 41 1.47 -6.32 7.33
CA LYS A 41 0.77 -7.18 6.36
C LYS A 41 0.68 -6.46 5.02
N THR A 42 1.59 -6.82 4.14
CA THR A 42 1.71 -6.18 2.83
C THR A 42 0.44 -6.31 2.01
N ASP A 43 -0.16 -7.50 1.97
CA ASP A 43 -1.36 -7.74 1.17
C ASP A 43 -2.53 -6.87 1.61
N VAL A 44 -2.73 -6.73 2.91
CA VAL A 44 -3.79 -5.88 3.45
C VAL A 44 -3.56 -4.42 3.08
N PHE A 45 -2.32 -3.96 3.21
CA PHE A 45 -1.96 -2.59 2.88
C PHE A 45 -2.17 -2.30 1.38
N MET A 46 -1.74 -3.22 0.52
CA MET A 46 -1.87 -3.04 -0.93
C MET A 46 -3.35 -2.97 -1.35
N ARG A 47 -4.20 -3.77 -0.73
CA ARG A 47 -5.64 -3.70 -0.98
C ARG A 47 -6.22 -2.36 -0.53
N ALA A 48 -5.77 -1.86 0.60
CA ALA A 48 -6.22 -0.56 1.10
C ALA A 48 -5.78 0.58 0.17
N CYS A 49 -4.64 0.40 -0.51
CA CYS A 49 -4.16 1.35 -1.52
C CYS A 49 -4.90 1.19 -2.85
N GLU A 50 -5.80 0.21 -2.95
CA GLU A 50 -6.54 -0.11 -4.17
C GLU A 50 -5.61 -0.58 -5.29
N VAL A 51 -4.56 -1.30 -4.91
CA VAL A 51 -3.67 -1.95 -5.85
C VAL A 51 -4.16 -3.36 -6.10
N ASP A 52 -4.36 -3.70 -7.35
CA ASP A 52 -4.81 -5.04 -7.72
C ASP A 52 -3.60 -5.97 -7.79
N LEU A 53 -3.53 -6.91 -6.84
CA LEU A 53 -2.43 -7.86 -6.77
C LEU A 53 -2.57 -9.01 -7.75
N PHE A 54 -3.76 -9.21 -8.29
CA PHE A 54 -4.06 -10.34 -9.16
C PHE A 54 -4.64 -9.90 -10.50
N HIS A 55 -4.30 -8.72 -10.94
CA HIS A 55 -4.79 -8.24 -12.22
C HIS A 55 -4.17 -9.05 -13.35
N GLY A 56 -4.81 -9.04 -14.47
CA GLY A 56 -4.36 -9.82 -15.60
C GLY A 56 -4.96 -11.21 -15.66
N VAL A 57 -5.76 -11.50 -14.71
CA VAL A 57 -6.49 -12.76 -14.70
C VAL A 57 -7.59 -12.72 -15.74
#